data_8d45e58b06d24fa09ec57f8a4d5535d3
#
_entry.id   8d45e58b06d24fa09ec57f8a4d5535d3
#
_cell.length_a   1.000
_cell.length_b   1.000
_cell.length_c   1.000
_cell.angle_alpha   90.00
_cell.angle_beta   90.00
_cell.angle_gamma   90.00
#
_symmetry.space_group_name_H-M   'P 1'
#
loop_
_entity.id
_entity.type
_entity.pdbx_description
1 polymer ?
#
loop_
_entity_poly.entity_id
_entity_poly.type
_entity_poly.pdbx_seq_one_letter_code
_entity_poly.pdbx_strand_id
1 'polypeptide(L)'
;RVSPTFIVVSPVVATVLEASVLYKPSYSLDGQGQVGSGFSIGATPIGSLSNRFTVYKDPYFPRNKILVGYKGGSYLETGYVYAPYVPLIVTPTIFAPEDFTPRKGVMTRYGKKMVRSDFYGTVTCLDMNII
;
A
#
# COMPACT_ATOMS: atom_id res chain seq x y z
N ARG A 1 -0.90 -24.54 -0.34
CA ARG A 1 -1.61 -23.52 -1.18
C ARG A 1 -2.50 -22.72 -0.25
N VAL A 2 -2.44 -21.42 -0.36
CA VAL A 2 -3.20 -20.46 0.46
C VAL A 2 -4.08 -19.60 -0.45
N SER A 3 -5.22 -19.18 0.06
CA SER A 3 -6.09 -18.26 -0.65
C SER A 3 -5.60 -16.82 -0.44
N PRO A 4 -5.51 -15.99 -1.46
CA PRO A 4 -5.11 -14.59 -1.29
C PRO A 4 -6.13 -13.82 -0.44
N THR A 5 -5.63 -12.83 0.30
CA THR A 5 -6.43 -12.04 1.24
C THR A 5 -6.52 -10.56 0.86
N PHE A 6 -5.58 -10.07 0.07
CA PHE A 6 -5.56 -8.66 -0.32
C PHE A 6 -5.17 -8.45 -1.78
N ILE A 7 -5.57 -7.31 -2.31
CA ILE A 7 -5.27 -6.85 -3.66
C ILE A 7 -4.77 -5.41 -3.57
N VAL A 8 -3.69 -5.10 -4.27
CA VAL A 8 -3.18 -3.73 -4.42
C VAL A 8 -3.36 -3.32 -5.88
N VAL A 9 -3.97 -2.17 -6.09
CA VAL A 9 -4.34 -1.66 -7.41
C VAL A 9 -3.93 -0.21 -7.59
N SER A 10 -3.69 0.19 -8.83
CA SER A 10 -3.56 1.60 -9.21
C SER A 10 -4.92 2.33 -9.16
N PRO A 11 -4.94 3.67 -9.11
CA PRO A 11 -6.19 4.41 -9.13
C PRO A 11 -7.08 4.13 -10.33
N VAL A 12 -6.49 3.90 -11.51
CA VAL A 12 -7.24 3.59 -12.75
C VAL A 12 -7.93 2.25 -12.65
N VAL A 13 -7.22 1.22 -12.20
CA VAL A 13 -7.80 -0.12 -11.98
C VAL A 13 -8.82 -0.08 -10.85
N ALA A 14 -8.60 0.71 -9.81
CA ALA A 14 -9.57 0.90 -8.73
C ALA A 14 -10.91 1.43 -9.26
N THR A 15 -10.89 2.41 -10.16
CA THR A 15 -12.11 2.95 -10.79
C THR A 15 -12.88 1.87 -11.56
N VAL A 16 -12.19 1.02 -12.29
CA VAL A 16 -12.81 -0.11 -13.02
C VAL A 16 -13.41 -1.13 -12.06
N LEU A 17 -12.71 -1.45 -10.97
CA LEU A 17 -13.21 -2.38 -9.97
C LEU A 17 -14.42 -1.84 -9.21
N GLU A 18 -14.46 -0.56 -8.92
CA GLU A 18 -15.59 0.12 -8.28
C GLU A 18 -16.87 0.03 -9.12
N ALA A 19 -16.74 0.00 -10.42
CA ALA A 19 -17.86 -0.23 -11.36
C ALA A 19 -18.32 -1.70 -11.40
N SER A 20 -17.57 -2.63 -10.82
CA SER A 20 -17.91 -4.04 -10.79
C SER A 20 -19.00 -4.34 -9.75
N VAL A 21 -19.93 -5.22 -10.11
CA VAL A 21 -21.01 -5.71 -9.21
C VAL A 21 -20.45 -6.45 -7.99
N LEU A 22 -19.24 -7.00 -8.09
CA LEU A 22 -18.62 -7.78 -7.03
C LEU A 22 -17.89 -6.89 -5.99
N TYR A 23 -17.72 -5.62 -6.28
CA TYR A 23 -17.06 -4.68 -5.39
C TYR A 23 -18.03 -4.17 -4.33
N LYS A 24 -17.60 -4.17 -3.08
CA LYS A 24 -18.31 -3.59 -1.95
C LYS A 24 -17.44 -2.51 -1.32
N PRO A 25 -17.87 -1.25 -1.35
CA PRO A 25 -17.13 -0.18 -0.69
C PRO A 25 -17.08 -0.40 0.83
N SER A 26 -15.99 -0.04 1.45
CA SER A 26 -15.91 0.00 2.91
C SER A 26 -16.57 1.29 3.38
N TYR A 27 -17.82 1.18 3.81
CA TYR A 27 -18.44 2.27 4.56
C TYR A 27 -17.94 2.17 6.00
N SER A 28 -17.33 3.24 6.49
CA SER A 28 -17.13 3.41 7.90
C SER A 28 -18.50 3.63 8.54
N LEU A 29 -19.10 2.56 9.06
CA LEU A 29 -20.34 2.58 9.83
C LEU A 29 -20.10 3.01 11.28
N ASP A 30 -19.12 3.85 11.54
CA ASP A 30 -19.12 4.60 12.78
C ASP A 30 -20.17 5.70 12.66
N GLY A 31 -21.25 5.52 13.41
CA GLY A 31 -22.46 6.35 13.39
C GLY A 31 -22.27 7.82 13.79
N GLN A 32 -21.15 8.37 13.55
CA GLN A 32 -20.84 9.78 13.61
C GLN A 32 -20.29 10.21 12.27
N GLY A 33 -21.12 10.72 11.41
CA GLY A 33 -20.86 11.28 10.09
C GLY A 33 -19.51 12.00 9.82
N GLN A 34 -18.46 11.49 10.36
CA GLN A 34 -17.11 11.87 10.06
C GLN A 34 -16.71 11.18 8.77
N VAL A 35 -16.94 11.87 7.68
CA VAL A 35 -16.15 11.67 6.48
C VAL A 35 -14.71 11.78 6.95
N GLY A 36 -14.05 10.65 7.11
CA GLY A 36 -12.65 10.59 7.49
C GLY A 36 -11.82 11.25 6.41
N SER A 37 -11.66 12.55 6.50
CA SER A 37 -10.74 13.34 5.69
C SER A 37 -9.31 13.15 6.19
N GLY A 38 -8.91 11.89 6.36
CA GLY A 38 -7.51 11.57 6.48
C GLY A 38 -6.89 11.63 5.09
N PHE A 39 -6.17 12.69 4.78
CA PHE A 39 -5.27 12.68 3.63
C PHE A 39 -4.21 11.62 3.90
N SER A 40 -4.43 10.44 3.35
CA SER A 40 -3.54 9.30 3.51
C SER A 40 -2.58 9.26 2.34
N ILE A 41 -1.29 9.42 2.65
CA ILE A 41 -0.22 9.22 1.67
C ILE A 41 0.11 7.73 1.66
N GLY A 42 -0.01 7.08 0.50
CA GLY A 42 0.30 5.66 0.33
C GLY A 42 -0.92 4.80 0.02
N ALA A 43 -0.81 3.51 0.28
CA ALA A 43 -1.85 2.55 0.01
C ALA A 43 -2.99 2.65 1.03
N THR A 44 -4.21 2.90 0.56
CA THR A 44 -5.40 3.01 1.40
C THR A 44 -6.40 1.91 1.08
N PRO A 45 -7.03 1.29 2.09
CA PRO A 45 -8.11 0.34 1.86
C PRO A 45 -9.35 1.08 1.37
N ILE A 46 -9.94 0.63 0.27
CA ILE A 46 -11.11 1.27 -0.34
C ILE A 46 -12.36 0.39 -0.27
N GLY A 47 -12.21 -0.91 -0.14
CA GLY A 47 -13.35 -1.82 -0.10
C GLY A 47 -12.95 -3.28 -0.14
N SER A 48 -13.93 -4.14 -0.41
CA SER A 48 -13.72 -5.56 -0.58
C SER A 48 -14.28 -6.05 -1.92
N LEU A 49 -13.61 -7.01 -2.51
CA LEU A 49 -14.04 -7.68 -3.74
C LEU A 49 -14.50 -9.10 -3.39
N SER A 50 -15.73 -9.46 -3.77
CA SER A 50 -16.33 -10.78 -3.53
C SER A 50 -16.30 -11.25 -2.07
N ASN A 51 -16.26 -10.36 -1.10
CA ASN A 51 -16.11 -10.67 0.33
C ASN A 51 -14.84 -11.49 0.69
N ARG A 52 -13.88 -11.59 -0.22
CA ARG A 52 -12.66 -12.39 -0.03
C ARG A 52 -11.41 -11.54 0.08
N PHE A 53 -11.35 -10.46 -0.70
CA PHE A 53 -10.15 -9.64 -0.83
C PHE A 53 -10.39 -8.25 -0.29
N THR A 54 -9.48 -7.75 0.51
CA THR A 54 -9.40 -6.32 0.82
C THR A 54 -8.67 -5.62 -0.32
N VAL A 55 -9.29 -4.59 -0.89
CA VAL A 55 -8.73 -3.82 -2.01
C VAL A 55 -8.03 -2.59 -1.46
N TYR A 56 -6.74 -2.45 -1.78
CA TYR A 56 -5.92 -1.29 -1.44
C TYR A 56 -5.62 -0.49 -2.71
N LYS A 57 -5.89 0.80 -2.67
CA LYS A 57 -5.53 1.74 -3.74
C LYS A 57 -4.20 2.41 -3.40
N ASP A 58 -3.23 2.28 -4.29
CA ASP A 58 -1.92 2.89 -4.17
C ASP A 58 -1.66 3.80 -5.38
N PRO A 59 -1.54 5.12 -5.19
CA PRO A 59 -1.27 6.05 -6.29
C PRO A 59 0.08 5.85 -6.95
N TYR A 60 1.04 5.24 -6.28
CA TYR A 60 2.38 4.97 -6.81
C TYR A 60 2.52 3.62 -7.50
N PHE A 61 1.46 2.82 -7.52
CA PHE A 61 1.48 1.50 -8.13
C PHE A 61 1.45 1.60 -9.67
N PRO A 62 2.10 0.67 -10.40
CA PRO A 62 2.07 0.64 -11.87
C PRO A 62 0.63 0.62 -12.39
N ARG A 63 0.35 1.46 -13.38
CA ARG A 63 -1.00 1.77 -13.86
C ARG A 63 -1.82 0.55 -14.29
N ASN A 64 -1.18 -0.41 -14.93
CA ASN A 64 -1.83 -1.56 -15.56
C ASN A 64 -1.59 -2.89 -14.83
N LYS A 65 -1.16 -2.84 -13.58
CA LYS A 65 -0.88 -4.04 -12.80
C LYS A 65 -1.74 -4.11 -11.56
N ILE A 66 -2.05 -5.34 -11.17
CA ILE A 66 -2.71 -5.69 -9.93
C ILE A 66 -1.81 -6.65 -9.18
N LEU A 67 -1.52 -6.37 -7.92
CA LEU A 67 -0.84 -7.29 -7.03
C LEU A 67 -1.87 -8.03 -6.20
N VAL A 68 -1.85 -9.34 -6.27
CA VAL A 68 -2.67 -10.23 -5.44
C VAL A 68 -1.76 -10.92 -4.45
N GLY A 69 -2.09 -10.86 -3.18
CA GLY A 69 -1.23 -11.40 -2.14
C GLY A 69 -1.97 -12.04 -0.99
N TYR A 70 -1.20 -12.81 -0.22
CA TYR A 70 -1.63 -13.43 1.02
C TYR A 70 -0.79 -12.91 2.18
N LYS A 71 -1.48 -12.58 3.25
CA LYS A 71 -0.87 -12.27 4.54
C LYS A 71 -1.63 -13.00 5.63
N GLY A 72 -0.97 -13.88 6.34
CA GLY A 72 -1.51 -14.57 7.51
C GLY A 72 -1.31 -13.81 8.81
N GLY A 73 -1.84 -14.34 9.90
CA GLY A 73 -1.70 -13.78 11.24
C GLY A 73 -0.39 -14.17 11.95
N SER A 74 0.32 -15.16 11.42
CA SER A 74 1.55 -15.69 12.02
C SER A 74 2.80 -15.17 11.30
N TYR A 75 3.90 -15.06 12.03
CA TYR A 75 5.22 -14.77 11.46
C TYR A 75 5.62 -15.75 10.34
N LEU A 76 5.26 -17.02 10.46
CA LEU A 76 5.57 -18.06 9.48
C LEU A 76 4.74 -17.95 8.19
N GLU A 77 3.65 -17.18 8.22
CA GLU A 77 2.73 -16.95 7.10
C GLU A 77 2.98 -15.62 6.39
N THR A 78 4.22 -15.14 6.46
CA THR A 78 4.62 -13.87 5.87
C THR A 78 5.44 -14.13 4.61
N GLY A 79 5.05 -13.53 3.49
CA GLY A 79 5.75 -13.66 2.22
C GLY A 79 6.86 -12.62 2.02
N TYR A 80 6.66 -11.42 2.50
CA TYR A 80 7.61 -10.31 2.40
C TYR A 80 7.86 -9.68 3.76
N VAL A 81 9.12 -9.51 4.12
CA VAL A 81 9.53 -8.95 5.40
C VAL A 81 10.15 -7.57 5.18
N TYR A 82 9.66 -6.59 5.90
CA TYR A 82 10.26 -5.29 6.08
C TYR A 82 10.70 -5.13 7.54
N ALA A 83 11.97 -4.98 7.75
CA ALA A 83 12.58 -4.94 9.08
C ALA A 83 13.35 -3.61 9.27
N PRO A 84 12.71 -2.55 9.75
CA PRO A 84 13.40 -1.32 10.10
C PRO A 84 14.18 -1.52 11.41
N TYR A 85 15.50 -1.31 11.38
CA TYR A 85 16.34 -1.37 12.57
C TYR A 85 16.80 0.02 13.05
N VAL A 86 16.72 1.02 12.19
CA VAL A 86 16.85 2.42 12.58
C VAL A 86 15.55 3.14 12.15
N PRO A 87 14.79 3.68 13.12
CA PRO A 87 13.56 4.41 12.78
C PRO A 87 13.86 5.70 12.04
N LEU A 88 12.84 6.38 11.54
CA LEU A 88 12.99 7.68 10.93
C LEU A 88 13.53 8.68 11.95
N ILE A 89 14.74 9.16 11.74
CA ILE A 89 15.42 10.11 12.58
C ILE A 89 15.61 11.42 11.80
N VAL A 90 15.21 12.51 12.41
CA VAL A 90 15.45 13.86 11.88
C VAL A 90 16.57 14.49 12.70
N THR A 91 17.64 14.95 12.03
CA THR A 91 18.73 15.63 12.71
C THR A 91 18.33 17.05 13.12
N PRO A 92 18.89 17.59 14.20
CA PRO A 92 18.75 19.01 14.50
C PRO A 92 19.33 19.85 13.36
N THR A 93 18.95 21.11 13.32
CA THR A 93 19.53 22.04 12.35
C THR A 93 21.01 22.27 12.67
N ILE A 94 21.87 21.98 11.70
CA ILE A 94 23.32 22.15 11.78
C ILE A 94 23.70 23.24 10.78
N PHE A 95 24.55 24.15 11.19
CA PHE A 95 25.13 25.15 10.29
C PHE A 95 26.43 24.62 9.70
N ALA A 96 26.53 24.66 8.37
CA ALA A 96 27.75 24.30 7.70
C ALA A 96 28.85 25.31 7.97
N PRO A 97 30.08 24.91 8.39
CA PRO A 97 31.14 25.86 8.72
C PRO A 97 31.70 26.61 7.50
N GLU A 98 31.45 26.10 6.30
CA GLU A 98 31.96 26.65 5.05
C GLU A 98 31.19 27.87 4.56
N ASP A 99 29.85 27.83 4.66
CA ASP A 99 28.93 28.81 4.07
C ASP A 99 27.82 29.28 5.02
N PHE A 100 27.83 28.81 6.27
CA PHE A 100 26.81 29.08 7.30
C PHE A 100 25.38 28.76 6.91
N THR A 101 25.19 27.88 5.90
CA THR A 101 23.84 27.43 5.50
C THR A 101 23.28 26.46 6.52
N PRO A 102 21.97 26.61 6.88
CA PRO A 102 21.31 25.65 7.75
C PRO A 102 21.04 24.35 6.98
N ARG A 103 21.42 23.22 7.58
CA ARG A 103 21.20 21.88 7.01
C ARG A 103 20.43 21.00 7.99
N LYS A 104 19.46 20.25 7.46
CA LYS A 104 18.75 19.18 8.19
C LYS A 104 18.85 17.88 7.39
N GLY A 105 19.07 16.79 8.11
CA GLY A 105 19.08 15.45 7.53
C GLY A 105 17.94 14.62 8.05
N VAL A 106 17.41 13.75 7.18
CA VAL A 106 16.45 12.70 7.52
C VAL A 106 17.09 11.38 7.20
N MET A 107 17.10 10.46 8.15
CA MET A 107 17.75 9.17 8.00
C MET A 107 16.86 8.05 8.50
N THR A 108 16.85 6.95 7.76
CA THR A 108 16.29 5.67 8.19
C THR A 108 17.17 4.54 7.65
N ARG A 109 17.18 3.41 8.34
CA ARG A 109 17.82 2.19 7.87
C ARG A 109 16.88 1.00 8.05
N TYR A 110 16.74 0.20 7.01
CA TYR A 110 15.87 -0.96 7.02
C TYR A 110 16.42 -2.10 6.16
N GLY A 111 16.06 -3.30 6.52
CA GLY A 111 16.22 -4.47 5.69
C GLY A 111 14.89 -4.89 5.07
N LYS A 112 14.91 -5.42 3.87
CA LYS A 112 13.73 -5.97 3.22
C LYS A 112 14.09 -7.22 2.44
N LYS A 113 13.23 -8.23 2.50
CA LYS A 113 13.44 -9.47 1.76
C LYS A 113 12.11 -10.16 1.45
N MET A 114 12.01 -10.72 0.26
CA MET A 114 10.95 -11.66 -0.09
C MET A 114 11.36 -13.05 0.37
N VAL A 115 10.61 -13.62 1.30
CA VAL A 115 10.85 -14.96 1.87
C VAL A 115 10.11 -16.02 1.05
N ARG A 116 8.84 -15.72 0.68
CA ARG A 116 8.00 -16.62 -0.09
C ARG A 116 7.33 -15.88 -1.23
N SER A 117 7.84 -16.07 -2.43
CA SER A 117 7.27 -15.46 -3.65
C SER A 117 5.96 -16.12 -4.08
N ASP A 118 5.70 -17.35 -3.68
CA ASP A 118 4.49 -18.11 -3.99
C ASP A 118 3.22 -17.57 -3.31
N PHE A 119 3.37 -16.66 -2.34
CA PHE A 119 2.24 -15.95 -1.72
C PHE A 119 1.75 -14.76 -2.53
N TYR A 120 2.45 -14.37 -3.58
CA TYR A 120 2.13 -13.21 -4.39
C TYR A 120 1.96 -13.57 -5.86
N GLY A 121 1.03 -12.89 -6.50
CA GLY A 121 0.83 -12.96 -7.93
C GLY A 121 0.56 -11.57 -8.50
N THR A 122 0.88 -11.38 -9.76
CA THR A 122 0.59 -10.14 -10.47
C THR A 122 -0.33 -10.42 -11.65
N VAL A 123 -1.30 -9.54 -11.86
CA VAL A 123 -2.18 -9.56 -13.02
C VAL A 123 -1.89 -8.29 -13.82
N THR A 124 -1.67 -8.45 -15.11
CA THR A 124 -1.49 -7.31 -16.02
C THR A 124 -2.79 -7.07 -16.77
N CYS A 125 -3.33 -5.87 -16.65
CA CYS A 125 -4.51 -5.44 -17.39
C CYS A 125 -4.06 -4.80 -18.70
N LEU A 126 -4.66 -5.21 -19.83
CA LEU A 126 -4.41 -4.64 -21.14
C LEU A 126 -5.44 -3.52 -21.43
N ASP A 127 -5.10 -2.65 -22.37
CA ASP A 127 -5.99 -1.59 -22.89
C ASP A 127 -6.53 -0.59 -21.84
N MET A 128 -5.79 -0.37 -20.75
CA MET A 128 -6.17 0.60 -19.72
C MET A 128 -6.01 2.08 -20.17
N ASN A 129 -5.54 2.32 -21.37
CA ASN A 129 -5.34 3.68 -21.90
C ASN A 129 -6.60 4.31 -22.50
N ILE A 130 -7.68 3.56 -22.57
CA ILE A 130 -8.96 3.99 -23.17
C ILE A 130 -9.85 4.71 -22.14
N ILE A 131 -9.46 4.68 -20.88
CA ILE A 131 -10.21 5.28 -19.78
C ILE A 131 -9.62 6.64 -19.40
#